data_92fb7fa9e4ea02508750782cb502d04d
#
_entry.id   92fb7fa9e4ea02508750782cb502d04d
#
_cell.length_a   1.000
_cell.length_b   1.000
_cell.length_c   1.000
_cell.angle_alpha   90.00
_cell.angle_beta   90.00
_cell.angle_gamma   90.00
#
_symmetry.space_group_name_H-M   'P 1'
#
loop_
_entity.id
_entity.type
_entity.pdbx_description
1 polymer ?
#
loop_
_entity_poly.entity_id
_entity_poly.type
_entity_poly.pdbx_seq_one_letter_code
_entity_poly.pdbx_strand_id
1 'polypeptide(L)'
;MKQINIALLGLGTVGTGVVQILKENHEQIKEKLNTDIRITWILVSDVTKPRSIEIAHYQLTDNIEDIKNDDTIDMYVEVMGGIENTKEILLYALNQKKHVITANKDLLAEHLEEMEQAAHSNGVSLKYEASIAGGIPVVNALNYGLNANGIGKFMGIFNGTSNFILSKMTHERQSYEEALRIATELGFAEADPTADVDGIDAARKVTIMSYLAFNQFRKLENCRYTGIREVKLSHIDIAKAFGYRIKLIGSGVMNGDDVSLYVEPMCIPSDHQLSHVEYEYNAIYIDGNAVGDTMYYGKGAGSLATGSAVVSDILNVIELIGTDLHNLPLHLEIKQETREQPSCLLLIIDLYADSNIEAILNEISVERHIVRDGMLAIETDREVNYEYLEEQQLNYKTYRIEGV
;
A
#
# COMPACT_ATOMS: atom_id res chain seq x y z
N MET A 1 20.07 25.39 20.64
CA MET A 1 18.98 24.60 20.08
C MET A 1 19.21 24.58 18.58
N LYS A 2 19.16 23.40 17.97
CA LYS A 2 19.34 23.22 16.51
C LYS A 2 18.08 23.73 15.79
N GLN A 3 18.24 24.31 14.60
CA GLN A 3 17.13 24.66 13.73
C GLN A 3 17.18 23.78 12.49
N ILE A 4 16.04 23.29 12.03
CA ILE A 4 15.88 22.52 10.79
C ILE A 4 14.86 23.24 9.92
N ASN A 5 15.30 23.60 8.72
CA ASN A 5 14.49 24.30 7.73
C ASN A 5 13.96 23.32 6.68
N ILE A 6 12.67 23.36 6.45
CA ILE A 6 11.95 22.45 5.55
C ILE A 6 11.39 23.21 4.37
N ALA A 7 11.59 22.69 3.17
CA ALA A 7 10.80 23.03 2.00
C ALA A 7 9.68 22.01 1.82
N LEU A 8 8.42 22.42 1.98
CA LEU A 8 7.24 21.58 1.76
C LEU A 8 6.79 21.72 0.29
N LEU A 9 6.87 20.64 -0.46
CA LEU A 9 6.47 20.58 -1.86
C LEU A 9 5.05 20.02 -1.95
N GLY A 10 4.09 20.91 -2.06
CA GLY A 10 2.66 20.61 -2.11
C GLY A 10 1.90 21.03 -0.83
N LEU A 11 0.76 21.70 -1.01
CA LEU A 11 -0.14 22.10 0.07
C LEU A 11 -1.58 21.66 -0.24
N GLY A 12 -1.71 20.37 -0.64
CA GLY A 12 -2.97 19.67 -0.80
C GLY A 12 -3.42 19.04 0.52
N THR A 13 -4.17 17.94 0.44
CA THR A 13 -4.70 17.21 1.61
C THR A 13 -3.60 16.81 2.60
N VAL A 14 -2.54 16.19 2.12
CA VAL A 14 -1.43 15.69 2.98
C VAL A 14 -0.60 16.86 3.51
N GLY A 15 -0.18 17.81 2.67
CA GLY A 15 0.61 18.96 3.08
C GLY A 15 -0.10 19.83 4.12
N THR A 16 -1.42 20.00 4.02
CA THR A 16 -2.24 20.65 5.04
C THR A 16 -2.16 19.92 6.38
N GLY A 17 -2.24 18.58 6.35
CA GLY A 17 -2.09 17.76 7.55
C GLY A 17 -0.70 17.89 8.20
N VAL A 18 0.37 17.91 7.39
CA VAL A 18 1.75 18.12 7.88
C VAL A 18 1.88 19.45 8.60
N VAL A 19 1.42 20.56 7.97
CA VAL A 19 1.46 21.90 8.59
C VAL A 19 0.68 21.92 9.90
N GLN A 20 -0.52 21.34 9.91
CA GLN A 20 -1.37 21.30 11.09
C GLN A 20 -0.71 20.54 12.24
N ILE A 21 -0.17 19.35 11.99
CA ILE A 21 0.47 18.52 13.02
C ILE A 21 1.72 19.21 13.58
N LEU A 22 2.57 19.77 12.73
CA LEU A 22 3.76 20.50 13.17
C LEU A 22 3.40 21.73 14.00
N LYS A 23 2.30 22.45 13.65
CA LYS A 23 1.81 23.60 14.42
C LYS A 23 1.23 23.18 15.77
N GLU A 24 0.36 22.16 15.80
CA GLU A 24 -0.31 21.71 17.02
C GLU A 24 0.65 21.08 18.04
N ASN A 25 1.65 20.35 17.55
CA ASN A 25 2.61 19.62 18.42
C ASN A 25 3.97 20.31 18.52
N HIS A 26 4.09 21.57 18.08
CA HIS A 26 5.36 22.31 17.98
C HIS A 26 6.19 22.28 19.28
N GLU A 27 5.61 22.67 20.41
CA GLU A 27 6.35 22.73 21.67
C GLU A 27 6.80 21.35 22.17
N GLN A 28 5.94 20.32 22.02
CA GLN A 28 6.27 18.95 22.42
C GLN A 28 7.41 18.37 21.58
N ILE A 29 7.36 18.60 20.25
CA ILE A 29 8.39 18.16 19.31
C ILE A 29 9.72 18.86 19.64
N LYS A 30 9.68 20.17 19.83
CA LYS A 30 10.83 21.01 20.14
C LYS A 30 11.51 20.59 21.45
N GLU A 31 10.75 20.31 22.50
CA GLU A 31 11.28 19.81 23.76
C GLU A 31 11.90 18.42 23.63
N LYS A 32 11.19 17.49 22.94
CA LYS A 32 11.66 16.12 22.76
C LYS A 32 12.98 16.04 22.00
N LEU A 33 13.12 16.81 20.90
CA LEU A 33 14.28 16.73 20.00
C LEU A 33 15.33 17.80 20.25
N ASN A 34 15.09 18.76 21.16
CA ASN A 34 15.91 19.96 21.34
C ASN A 34 16.18 20.68 20.00
N THR A 35 15.18 20.68 19.11
CA THR A 35 15.28 21.16 17.72
C THR A 35 14.03 21.97 17.37
N ASP A 36 14.24 23.13 16.74
CA ASP A 36 13.18 24.00 16.21
C ASP A 36 12.97 23.65 14.71
N ILE A 37 11.82 23.10 14.37
CA ILE A 37 11.46 22.71 13.00
C ILE A 37 10.69 23.87 12.36
N ARG A 38 11.15 24.33 11.20
CA ARG A 38 10.53 25.43 10.47
C ARG A 38 10.23 25.06 9.04
N ILE A 39 8.99 25.20 8.62
CA ILE A 39 8.65 25.22 7.21
C ILE A 39 8.99 26.64 6.70
N THR A 40 10.04 26.76 5.90
CA THR A 40 10.48 28.04 5.34
C THR A 40 9.81 28.34 4.00
N TRP A 41 9.72 27.33 3.14
CA TRP A 41 9.10 27.42 1.84
C TRP A 41 7.97 26.42 1.67
N ILE A 42 6.93 26.83 0.94
CA ILE A 42 5.88 25.96 0.47
C ILE A 42 5.72 26.14 -1.05
N LEU A 43 6.03 25.07 -1.81
CA LEU A 43 5.79 25.03 -3.25
C LEU A 43 4.33 24.69 -3.53
N VAL A 44 3.66 25.47 -4.34
CA VAL A 44 2.26 25.25 -4.76
C VAL A 44 2.11 25.54 -6.24
N SER A 45 1.10 24.99 -6.89
CA SER A 45 0.80 25.27 -8.30
C SER A 45 0.16 26.64 -8.54
N ASP A 46 -0.44 27.26 -7.51
CA ASP A 46 -1.11 28.55 -7.56
C ASP A 46 -1.01 29.23 -6.19
N VAL A 47 -0.22 30.30 -6.10
CA VAL A 47 -0.01 31.06 -4.86
C VAL A 47 -1.24 31.89 -4.44
N THR A 48 -2.17 32.12 -5.35
CA THR A 48 -3.37 32.94 -5.12
C THR A 48 -4.56 32.15 -4.60
N LYS A 49 -4.52 30.81 -4.70
CA LYS A 49 -5.61 29.92 -4.29
C LYS A 49 -5.84 30.04 -2.78
N PRO A 50 -7.10 30.28 -2.32
CA PRO A 50 -7.43 30.27 -0.90
C PRO A 50 -7.12 28.93 -0.24
N ARG A 51 -6.61 28.97 1.00
CA ARG A 51 -6.23 27.77 1.77
C ARG A 51 -7.06 27.67 3.04
N SER A 52 -7.29 26.44 3.51
CA SER A 52 -8.04 26.16 4.73
C SER A 52 -7.22 26.40 6.01
N ILE A 53 -5.92 26.63 5.90
CA ILE A 53 -4.99 26.89 7.00
C ILE A 53 -4.37 28.28 6.85
N GLU A 54 -3.93 28.87 7.98
CA GLU A 54 -3.20 30.11 8.00
C GLU A 54 -1.80 29.93 7.41
N ILE A 55 -1.48 30.71 6.37
CA ILE A 55 -0.23 30.58 5.60
C ILE A 55 0.64 31.85 5.66
N ALA A 56 0.22 32.89 6.38
CA ALA A 56 0.90 34.21 6.40
C ALA A 56 2.36 34.17 6.92
N HIS A 57 2.72 33.09 7.61
CA HIS A 57 4.07 32.90 8.18
C HIS A 57 5.02 32.12 7.28
N TYR A 58 4.54 31.59 6.14
CA TYR A 58 5.31 30.77 5.21
C TYR A 58 5.62 31.55 3.92
N GLN A 59 6.76 31.27 3.30
CA GLN A 59 7.05 31.77 1.96
C GLN A 59 6.40 30.82 0.95
N LEU A 60 5.38 31.31 0.22
CA LEU A 60 4.75 30.55 -0.85
C LEU A 60 5.41 30.90 -2.18
N THR A 61 5.66 29.87 -2.99
CA THR A 61 6.15 30.03 -4.36
C THR A 61 5.51 28.98 -5.28
N ASP A 62 5.40 29.32 -6.57
CA ASP A 62 5.09 28.39 -7.66
C ASP A 62 6.34 28.10 -8.53
N ASN A 63 7.49 28.63 -8.13
CA ASN A 63 8.76 28.45 -8.81
C ASN A 63 9.74 27.65 -7.93
N ILE A 64 10.09 26.44 -8.36
CA ILE A 64 11.03 25.58 -7.62
C ILE A 64 12.43 26.18 -7.46
N GLU A 65 12.85 27.07 -8.37
CA GLU A 65 14.17 27.70 -8.31
C GLU A 65 14.33 28.62 -7.07
N ASP A 66 13.25 29.18 -6.55
CA ASP A 66 13.30 29.97 -5.31
C ASP A 66 13.75 29.09 -4.13
N ILE A 67 13.30 27.83 -4.10
CA ILE A 67 13.68 26.83 -3.08
C ILE A 67 15.10 26.32 -3.33
N LYS A 68 15.45 26.00 -4.57
CA LYS A 68 16.77 25.49 -4.92
C LYS A 68 17.89 26.51 -4.65
N ASN A 69 17.59 27.81 -4.71
CA ASN A 69 18.53 28.88 -4.44
C ASN A 69 18.65 29.25 -2.94
N ASP A 70 17.89 28.59 -2.07
CA ASP A 70 17.99 28.77 -0.61
C ASP A 70 18.84 27.66 0.03
N ASP A 71 20.11 27.94 0.22
CA ASP A 71 21.07 27.01 0.82
C ASP A 71 20.74 26.62 2.27
N THR A 72 19.88 27.39 2.94
CA THR A 72 19.48 27.15 4.34
C THR A 72 18.52 25.99 4.53
N ILE A 73 17.93 25.46 3.45
CA ILE A 73 17.05 24.31 3.49
C ILE A 73 17.85 23.06 3.85
N ASP A 74 17.37 22.31 4.85
CA ASP A 74 17.95 21.05 5.28
C ASP A 74 17.22 19.84 4.67
N MET A 75 15.92 20.00 4.40
CA MET A 75 15.04 18.88 4.07
C MET A 75 13.95 19.29 3.06
N TYR A 76 13.72 18.43 2.09
CA TYR A 76 12.61 18.53 1.13
C TYR A 76 11.54 17.52 1.53
N VAL A 77 10.32 17.98 1.74
CA VAL A 77 9.15 17.16 2.09
C VAL A 77 8.15 17.22 0.94
N GLU A 78 8.07 16.17 0.16
CA GLU A 78 7.29 16.09 -1.06
C GLU A 78 5.94 15.38 -0.85
N VAL A 79 4.86 16.10 -1.14
CA VAL A 79 3.48 15.63 -1.06
C VAL A 79 2.62 16.21 -2.21
N MET A 80 3.23 16.48 -3.35
CA MET A 80 2.57 17.10 -4.52
C MET A 80 2.19 16.07 -5.60
N GLY A 81 2.84 14.89 -5.61
CA GLY A 81 2.60 13.86 -6.62
C GLY A 81 3.31 14.15 -7.96
N GLY A 82 2.95 13.38 -8.99
CA GLY A 82 3.62 13.38 -10.30
C GLY A 82 4.91 12.56 -10.27
N ILE A 83 5.45 12.21 -11.44
CA ILE A 83 6.63 11.31 -11.53
C ILE A 83 7.84 12.10 -12.03
N GLU A 84 7.92 12.43 -13.33
CA GLU A 84 9.16 12.89 -13.95
C GLU A 84 9.71 14.20 -13.34
N ASN A 85 8.91 15.25 -13.30
CA ASN A 85 9.34 16.53 -12.72
C ASN A 85 9.65 16.42 -11.22
N THR A 86 8.87 15.62 -10.49
CA THR A 86 9.09 15.38 -9.06
C THR A 86 10.38 14.62 -8.82
N LYS A 87 10.67 13.58 -9.64
CA LYS A 87 11.93 12.85 -9.60
C LYS A 87 13.14 13.77 -9.77
N GLU A 88 13.12 14.63 -10.78
CA GLU A 88 14.22 15.58 -11.03
C GLU A 88 14.47 16.50 -9.82
N ILE A 89 13.41 17.01 -9.19
CA ILE A 89 13.50 17.86 -8.00
C ILE A 89 14.10 17.10 -6.82
N LEU A 90 13.62 15.87 -6.56
CA LEU A 90 14.08 15.10 -5.41
C LEU A 90 15.51 14.58 -5.61
N LEU A 91 15.88 14.15 -6.82
CA LEU A 91 17.27 13.78 -7.13
C LEU A 91 18.21 14.99 -7.01
N TYR A 92 17.76 16.19 -7.44
CA TYR A 92 18.51 17.41 -7.20
C TYR A 92 18.76 17.61 -5.71
N ALA A 93 17.72 17.54 -4.87
CA ALA A 93 17.83 17.71 -3.42
C ALA A 93 18.81 16.71 -2.80
N LEU A 94 18.70 15.41 -3.11
CA LEU A 94 19.60 14.38 -2.65
C LEU A 94 21.06 14.63 -3.06
N ASN A 95 21.28 15.09 -4.31
CA ASN A 95 22.61 15.40 -4.82
C ASN A 95 23.19 16.70 -4.19
N GLN A 96 22.35 17.60 -3.70
CA GLN A 96 22.77 18.76 -2.90
C GLN A 96 22.90 18.42 -1.40
N LYS A 97 22.91 17.12 -1.05
CA LYS A 97 23.02 16.61 0.33
C LYS A 97 21.90 17.11 1.24
N LYS A 98 20.70 17.28 0.70
CA LYS A 98 19.49 17.57 1.46
C LYS A 98 18.72 16.26 1.71
N HIS A 99 18.15 16.12 2.90
CA HIS A 99 17.28 14.98 3.19
C HIS A 99 15.97 15.08 2.42
N VAL A 100 15.40 13.94 2.05
CA VAL A 100 14.14 13.87 1.31
C VAL A 100 13.14 12.99 2.04
N ILE A 101 11.91 13.49 2.15
CA ILE A 101 10.74 12.75 2.60
C ILE A 101 9.69 12.83 1.51
N THR A 102 9.08 11.71 1.13
CA THR A 102 8.06 11.69 0.08
C THR A 102 6.89 10.77 0.44
N ALA A 103 5.68 11.18 0.07
CA ALA A 103 4.49 10.34 0.11
C ALA A 103 4.10 9.79 -1.28
N ASN A 104 4.96 9.96 -2.29
CA ASN A 104 4.67 9.70 -3.68
C ASN A 104 4.92 8.25 -4.07
N LYS A 105 3.93 7.41 -3.84
CA LYS A 105 3.99 5.99 -4.18
C LYS A 105 4.20 5.72 -5.68
N ASP A 106 3.66 6.62 -6.54
CA ASP A 106 3.75 6.46 -7.99
C ASP A 106 5.20 6.62 -8.47
N LEU A 107 5.89 7.63 -7.95
CA LEU A 107 7.31 7.85 -8.18
C LEU A 107 8.17 6.70 -7.63
N LEU A 108 7.91 6.28 -6.39
CA LEU A 108 8.70 5.23 -5.74
C LEU A 108 8.52 3.85 -6.40
N ALA A 109 7.31 3.52 -6.88
CA ALA A 109 7.08 2.26 -7.59
C ALA A 109 7.90 2.13 -8.88
N GLU A 110 8.37 3.24 -9.44
CA GLU A 110 9.17 3.26 -10.68
C GLU A 110 10.66 3.52 -10.43
N HIS A 111 11.01 4.33 -9.42
CA HIS A 111 12.35 4.91 -9.27
C HIS A 111 12.95 4.77 -7.86
N LEU A 112 12.39 3.93 -6.99
CA LEU A 112 12.86 3.79 -5.60
C LEU A 112 14.35 3.47 -5.51
N GLU A 113 14.83 2.51 -6.31
CA GLU A 113 16.24 2.07 -6.29
C GLU A 113 17.21 3.21 -6.66
N GLU A 114 16.88 3.99 -7.71
CA GLU A 114 17.66 5.16 -8.13
C GLU A 114 17.74 6.21 -7.01
N MET A 115 16.61 6.47 -6.35
CA MET A 115 16.52 7.47 -5.28
C MET A 115 17.23 7.03 -4.01
N GLU A 116 17.12 5.75 -3.62
CA GLU A 116 17.85 5.17 -2.49
C GLU A 116 19.35 5.21 -2.73
N GLN A 117 19.79 4.87 -3.95
CA GLN A 117 21.21 4.95 -4.32
C GLN A 117 21.73 6.39 -4.26
N ALA A 118 20.95 7.37 -4.72
CA ALA A 118 21.31 8.78 -4.65
C ALA A 118 21.42 9.26 -3.20
N ALA A 119 20.47 8.89 -2.34
CA ALA A 119 20.48 9.21 -0.91
C ALA A 119 21.72 8.61 -0.21
N HIS A 120 21.95 7.33 -0.41
CA HIS A 120 23.10 6.61 0.18
C HIS A 120 24.43 7.21 -0.28
N SER A 121 24.62 7.46 -1.58
CA SER A 121 25.86 8.00 -2.14
C SER A 121 26.20 9.40 -1.61
N ASN A 122 25.20 10.17 -1.19
CA ASN A 122 25.36 11.53 -0.66
C ASN A 122 25.31 11.58 0.88
N GLY A 123 25.11 10.45 1.58
CA GLY A 123 25.05 10.37 3.04
C GLY A 123 23.85 11.11 3.63
N VAL A 124 22.71 11.09 2.94
CA VAL A 124 21.45 11.70 3.38
C VAL A 124 20.32 10.66 3.43
N SER A 125 19.23 11.00 4.10
CA SER A 125 18.08 10.12 4.23
C SER A 125 17.07 10.36 3.11
N LEU A 126 16.55 9.25 2.56
CA LEU A 126 15.26 9.18 1.87
C LEU A 126 14.28 8.45 2.78
N LYS A 127 13.13 9.05 3.07
CA LYS A 127 12.07 8.45 3.91
C LYS A 127 10.71 8.54 3.20
N TYR A 128 9.88 7.50 3.38
CA TYR A 128 8.64 7.37 2.60
C TYR A 128 7.54 6.56 3.30
N GLU A 129 7.43 6.67 4.64
CA GLU A 129 6.40 5.97 5.43
C GLU A 129 4.99 6.18 4.86
N ALA A 130 4.69 7.43 4.47
CA ALA A 130 3.38 7.82 3.98
C ALA A 130 3.00 7.22 2.61
N SER A 131 3.95 6.62 1.88
CA SER A 131 3.74 6.12 0.52
C SER A 131 3.04 4.76 0.44
N ILE A 132 3.02 3.97 1.52
CA ILE A 132 2.51 2.59 1.51
C ILE A 132 1.12 2.51 2.13
N ALA A 133 1.01 2.82 3.41
CA ALA A 133 -0.21 2.56 4.18
C ALA A 133 -0.73 3.80 4.92
N GLY A 134 -0.50 4.99 4.36
CA GLY A 134 -0.95 6.26 4.93
C GLY A 134 -0.44 6.48 6.34
N GLY A 135 -1.32 6.39 7.35
CA GLY A 135 -0.95 6.58 8.75
C GLY A 135 -0.42 5.33 9.48
N ILE A 136 -0.35 4.19 8.81
CA ILE A 136 0.11 2.92 9.42
C ILE A 136 1.65 2.85 9.32
N PRO A 137 2.39 2.73 10.43
CA PRO A 137 3.85 2.83 10.46
C PRO A 137 4.54 1.53 10.03
N VAL A 138 4.29 1.05 8.81
CA VAL A 138 4.80 -0.24 8.33
C VAL A 138 6.25 -0.18 7.85
N VAL A 139 6.68 0.94 7.26
CA VAL A 139 8.08 1.14 6.84
C VAL A 139 8.98 1.20 8.07
N ASN A 140 8.59 1.97 9.08
CA ASN A 140 9.31 2.03 10.35
C ASN A 140 9.29 0.68 11.09
N ALA A 141 8.17 -0.06 11.01
CA ALA A 141 8.11 -1.40 11.60
C ALA A 141 9.14 -2.34 10.96
N LEU A 142 9.23 -2.38 9.63
CA LEU A 142 10.21 -3.21 8.92
C LEU A 142 11.65 -2.76 9.19
N ASN A 143 11.92 -1.46 9.11
CA ASN A 143 13.28 -0.93 9.22
C ASN A 143 13.85 -0.97 10.65
N TYR A 144 13.00 -0.88 11.68
CA TYR A 144 13.46 -0.78 13.07
C TYR A 144 12.87 -1.85 13.99
N GLY A 145 11.56 -2.11 13.89
CA GLY A 145 10.87 -3.03 14.79
C GLY A 145 11.09 -4.50 14.47
N LEU A 146 11.17 -4.83 13.18
CA LEU A 146 11.30 -6.18 12.66
C LEU A 146 12.67 -6.49 12.05
N ASN A 147 13.61 -5.56 12.10
CA ASN A 147 14.92 -5.67 11.46
C ASN A 147 15.78 -6.86 11.91
N ALA A 148 15.43 -7.52 13.00
CA ALA A 148 16.07 -8.77 13.45
C ALA A 148 15.46 -10.03 12.81
N ASN A 149 14.44 -9.87 11.94
CA ASN A 149 13.73 -11.00 11.33
C ASN A 149 13.99 -11.07 9.84
N GLY A 150 14.11 -12.29 9.31
CA GLY A 150 13.88 -12.56 7.90
C GLY A 150 12.38 -12.56 7.62
N ILE A 151 11.96 -11.79 6.63
CA ILE A 151 10.55 -11.73 6.23
C ILE A 151 10.34 -12.71 5.09
N GLY A 152 9.47 -13.71 5.29
CA GLY A 152 9.15 -14.70 4.28
C GLY A 152 7.95 -14.29 3.42
N LYS A 153 6.98 -13.61 4.05
CA LYS A 153 5.75 -13.22 3.42
C LYS A 153 5.22 -11.93 4.03
N PHE A 154 4.64 -11.11 3.19
CA PHE A 154 3.71 -10.09 3.63
C PHE A 154 2.42 -10.18 2.82
N MET A 155 1.31 -9.78 3.40
CA MET A 155 0.04 -9.64 2.73
C MET A 155 -0.80 -8.55 3.38
N GLY A 156 -1.76 -7.98 2.64
CA GLY A 156 -2.56 -6.93 3.26
C GLY A 156 -3.63 -6.33 2.37
N ILE A 157 -4.42 -5.49 3.00
CA ILE A 157 -5.40 -4.62 2.37
C ILE A 157 -4.74 -3.26 2.24
N PHE A 158 -4.24 -2.97 1.04
CA PHE A 158 -3.45 -1.77 0.73
C PHE A 158 -4.29 -0.61 0.19
N ASN A 159 -5.56 -0.88 -0.18
CA ASN A 159 -6.43 0.13 -0.78
C ASN A 159 -7.76 0.20 -0.02
N GLY A 160 -8.04 1.36 0.57
CA GLY A 160 -9.24 1.60 1.38
C GLY A 160 -10.51 1.68 0.56
N THR A 161 -10.46 2.21 -0.68
CA THR A 161 -11.62 2.34 -1.57
C THR A 161 -12.18 0.98 -1.97
N SER A 162 -11.33 0.08 -2.45
CA SER A 162 -11.73 -1.29 -2.81
C SER A 162 -12.24 -2.08 -1.60
N ASN A 163 -11.59 -1.93 -0.43
CA ASN A 163 -12.07 -2.57 0.80
C ASN A 163 -13.41 -2.01 1.26
N PHE A 164 -13.63 -0.70 1.13
CA PHE A 164 -14.92 -0.07 1.42
C PHE A 164 -16.03 -0.65 0.53
N ILE A 165 -15.80 -0.75 -0.78
CA ILE A 165 -16.75 -1.31 -1.74
C ILE A 165 -17.07 -2.77 -1.37
N LEU A 166 -16.08 -3.63 -1.16
CA LEU A 166 -16.29 -5.02 -0.77
C LEU A 166 -17.01 -5.16 0.57
N SER A 167 -16.74 -4.26 1.53
CA SER A 167 -17.44 -4.23 2.83
C SER A 167 -18.93 -3.87 2.65
N LYS A 168 -19.26 -2.88 1.82
CA LYS A 168 -20.64 -2.52 1.48
C LYS A 168 -21.38 -3.67 0.79
N MET A 169 -20.72 -4.33 -0.17
CA MET A 169 -21.29 -5.51 -0.83
C MET A 169 -21.56 -6.65 0.17
N THR A 170 -20.63 -6.89 1.10
CA THR A 170 -20.70 -7.99 2.07
C THR A 170 -21.77 -7.75 3.14
N HIS A 171 -21.82 -6.57 3.74
CA HIS A 171 -22.67 -6.28 4.91
C HIS A 171 -24.02 -5.67 4.55
N GLU A 172 -24.04 -4.80 3.53
CA GLU A 172 -25.23 -4.05 3.16
C GLU A 172 -25.90 -4.58 1.89
N ARG A 173 -25.34 -5.64 1.29
CA ARG A 173 -25.89 -6.30 0.08
C ARG A 173 -26.02 -5.35 -1.12
N GLN A 174 -25.18 -4.31 -1.18
CA GLN A 174 -25.11 -3.39 -2.29
C GLN A 174 -24.50 -4.09 -3.51
N SER A 175 -24.94 -3.74 -4.73
CA SER A 175 -24.20 -4.12 -5.94
C SER A 175 -22.85 -3.40 -5.98
N TYR A 176 -21.93 -3.88 -6.81
CA TYR A 176 -20.65 -3.21 -7.03
C TYR A 176 -20.83 -1.74 -7.44
N GLU A 177 -21.73 -1.48 -8.40
CA GLU A 177 -22.02 -0.15 -8.94
C GLU A 177 -22.57 0.79 -7.85
N GLU A 178 -23.48 0.29 -7.02
CA GLU A 178 -24.07 1.07 -5.94
C GLU A 178 -23.04 1.35 -4.83
N ALA A 179 -22.22 0.37 -4.45
CA ALA A 179 -21.16 0.54 -3.47
C ALA A 179 -20.09 1.54 -3.96
N LEU A 180 -19.72 1.50 -5.25
CA LEU A 180 -18.81 2.45 -5.86
C LEU A 180 -19.41 3.87 -5.88
N ARG A 181 -20.69 4.03 -6.23
CA ARG A 181 -21.39 5.32 -6.20
C ARG A 181 -21.34 5.93 -4.79
N ILE A 182 -21.64 5.13 -3.76
CA ILE A 182 -21.57 5.57 -2.36
C ILE A 182 -20.13 5.95 -1.98
N ALA A 183 -19.13 5.17 -2.39
CA ALA A 183 -17.73 5.49 -2.14
C ALA A 183 -17.34 6.86 -2.75
N THR A 184 -17.81 7.16 -3.97
CA THR A 184 -17.59 8.45 -4.64
C THR A 184 -18.27 9.60 -3.91
N GLU A 185 -19.53 9.44 -3.48
CA GLU A 185 -20.29 10.46 -2.75
C GLU A 185 -19.67 10.80 -1.39
N LEU A 186 -19.07 9.80 -0.73
CA LEU A 186 -18.36 9.98 0.54
C LEU A 186 -16.91 10.48 0.37
N GLY A 187 -16.43 10.59 -0.88
CA GLY A 187 -15.08 11.07 -1.19
C GLY A 187 -13.98 10.02 -0.99
N PHE A 188 -14.32 8.73 -0.89
CA PHE A 188 -13.34 7.64 -0.86
C PHE A 188 -12.86 7.26 -2.25
N ALA A 189 -13.68 7.42 -3.28
CA ALA A 189 -13.32 7.24 -4.67
C ALA A 189 -13.34 8.57 -5.43
N GLU A 190 -12.37 8.78 -6.32
CA GLU A 190 -12.33 9.88 -7.27
C GLU A 190 -13.26 9.62 -8.45
N ALA A 191 -13.42 10.62 -9.34
CA ALA A 191 -14.24 10.50 -10.55
C ALA A 191 -13.72 9.38 -11.49
N ASP A 192 -12.42 9.15 -11.54
CA ASP A 192 -11.80 7.98 -12.16
C ASP A 192 -11.25 7.05 -11.07
N PRO A 193 -11.98 6.00 -10.66
CA PRO A 193 -11.57 5.08 -9.63
C PRO A 193 -10.68 3.94 -10.12
N THR A 194 -10.25 3.96 -11.39
CA THR A 194 -9.55 2.85 -12.05
C THR A 194 -8.36 2.35 -11.26
N ALA A 195 -7.51 3.23 -10.75
CA ALA A 195 -6.35 2.83 -9.96
C ALA A 195 -6.72 2.04 -8.69
N ASP A 196 -7.85 2.37 -8.07
CA ASP A 196 -8.33 1.72 -6.85
C ASP A 196 -8.98 0.36 -7.16
N VAL A 197 -9.95 0.38 -8.08
CA VAL A 197 -10.81 -0.80 -8.31
C VAL A 197 -10.17 -1.87 -9.19
N ASP A 198 -9.17 -1.51 -10.00
CA ASP A 198 -8.40 -2.46 -10.82
C ASP A 198 -7.14 -2.97 -10.11
N GLY A 199 -6.88 -2.51 -8.86
CA GLY A 199 -5.80 -2.99 -8.02
C GLY A 199 -4.44 -2.35 -8.28
N ILE A 200 -4.36 -1.32 -9.14
CA ILE A 200 -3.10 -0.66 -9.54
C ILE A 200 -2.46 0.07 -8.35
N ASP A 201 -3.26 0.79 -7.55
CA ASP A 201 -2.77 1.46 -6.33
C ASP A 201 -2.16 0.46 -5.33
N ALA A 202 -2.86 -0.65 -5.11
CA ALA A 202 -2.35 -1.72 -4.25
C ALA A 202 -1.07 -2.35 -4.82
N ALA A 203 -1.00 -2.58 -6.14
CA ALA A 203 0.17 -3.16 -6.80
C ALA A 203 1.41 -2.26 -6.67
N ARG A 204 1.29 -0.95 -6.84
CA ARG A 204 2.38 0.01 -6.58
C ARG A 204 2.91 -0.07 -5.16
N LYS A 205 2.02 -0.17 -4.17
CA LYS A 205 2.41 -0.31 -2.76
C LYS A 205 3.09 -1.65 -2.47
N VAL A 206 2.62 -2.72 -3.11
CA VAL A 206 3.24 -4.06 -3.01
C VAL A 206 4.65 -4.07 -3.58
N THR A 207 4.92 -3.35 -4.69
CA THR A 207 6.29 -3.26 -5.24
C THR A 207 7.24 -2.52 -4.29
N ILE A 208 6.80 -1.45 -3.64
CA ILE A 208 7.60 -0.75 -2.63
C ILE A 208 7.83 -1.65 -1.40
N MET A 209 6.79 -2.37 -0.96
CA MET A 209 6.90 -3.34 0.14
C MET A 209 7.89 -4.46 -0.15
N SER A 210 7.99 -4.93 -1.41
CA SER A 210 8.96 -5.95 -1.82
C SER A 210 10.41 -5.52 -1.55
N TYR A 211 10.73 -4.26 -1.84
CA TYR A 211 12.04 -3.71 -1.53
C TYR A 211 12.31 -3.69 -0.01
N LEU A 212 11.34 -3.24 0.77
CA LEU A 212 11.46 -3.15 2.23
C LEU A 212 11.55 -4.52 2.92
N ALA A 213 10.73 -5.47 2.49
CA ALA A 213 10.64 -6.77 3.14
C ALA A 213 11.75 -7.74 2.67
N PHE A 214 12.15 -7.68 1.41
CA PHE A 214 13.01 -8.68 0.77
C PHE A 214 14.32 -8.12 0.21
N ASN A 215 14.52 -6.81 0.30
CA ASN A 215 15.64 -6.10 -0.36
C ASN A 215 15.68 -6.36 -1.89
N GLN A 216 14.52 -6.54 -2.49
CA GLN A 216 14.38 -6.78 -3.92
C GLN A 216 13.38 -5.81 -4.53
N PHE A 217 13.89 -4.83 -5.27
CA PHE A 217 13.03 -3.94 -6.02
C PHE A 217 12.44 -4.66 -7.23
N ARG A 218 11.13 -4.58 -7.36
CA ARG A 218 10.37 -5.08 -8.51
C ARG A 218 9.52 -3.97 -9.06
N LYS A 219 9.56 -3.77 -10.38
CA LYS A 219 8.70 -2.81 -11.06
C LYS A 219 7.26 -3.31 -11.11
N LEU A 220 6.32 -2.39 -11.33
CA LEU A 220 4.90 -2.70 -11.41
C LEU A 220 4.57 -3.80 -12.44
N GLU A 221 5.30 -3.86 -13.56
CA GLU A 221 5.14 -4.90 -14.60
C GLU A 221 5.43 -6.32 -14.10
N ASN A 222 6.18 -6.46 -13.00
CA ASN A 222 6.48 -7.75 -12.37
C ASN A 222 5.48 -8.13 -11.27
N CYS A 223 4.51 -7.28 -10.98
CA CYS A 223 3.40 -7.56 -10.07
C CYS A 223 2.17 -7.98 -10.88
N ARG A 224 1.66 -9.19 -10.64
CA ARG A 224 0.37 -9.60 -11.22
C ARG A 224 -0.74 -8.92 -10.44
N TYR A 225 -1.66 -8.23 -11.10
CA TYR A 225 -2.77 -7.60 -10.39
C TYR A 225 -4.09 -7.78 -11.11
N THR A 226 -5.14 -7.99 -10.32
CA THR A 226 -6.54 -8.06 -10.76
C THR A 226 -7.39 -7.31 -9.75
N GLY A 227 -8.29 -6.47 -10.22
CA GLY A 227 -9.18 -5.67 -9.37
C GLY A 227 -10.46 -6.39 -8.97
N ILE A 228 -11.41 -5.58 -8.43
CA ILE A 228 -12.66 -6.08 -7.85
C ILE A 228 -13.88 -5.95 -8.75
N ARG A 229 -13.76 -5.41 -9.97
CA ARG A 229 -14.92 -5.14 -10.86
C ARG A 229 -15.78 -6.37 -11.15
N GLU A 230 -15.16 -7.54 -11.22
CA GLU A 230 -15.85 -8.80 -11.54
C GLU A 230 -16.38 -9.54 -10.29
N VAL A 231 -16.15 -9.01 -9.08
CA VAL A 231 -16.69 -9.61 -7.86
C VAL A 231 -18.19 -9.36 -7.79
N LYS A 232 -18.97 -10.45 -7.75
CA LYS A 232 -20.44 -10.41 -7.67
C LYS A 232 -20.93 -10.72 -6.25
N LEU A 233 -22.13 -10.29 -5.91
CA LEU A 233 -22.79 -10.65 -4.64
C LEU A 233 -22.93 -12.18 -4.47
N SER A 234 -23.21 -12.89 -5.56
CA SER A 234 -23.27 -14.35 -5.57
C SER A 234 -21.94 -15.00 -5.18
N HIS A 235 -20.80 -14.42 -5.63
CA HIS A 235 -19.47 -14.91 -5.23
C HIS A 235 -19.22 -14.70 -3.74
N ILE A 236 -19.64 -13.53 -3.19
CA ILE A 236 -19.54 -13.24 -1.74
C ILE A 236 -20.39 -14.21 -0.93
N ASP A 237 -21.60 -14.53 -1.37
CA ASP A 237 -22.48 -15.49 -0.69
C ASP A 237 -21.92 -16.91 -0.69
N ILE A 238 -21.34 -17.32 -1.81
CA ILE A 238 -20.67 -18.61 -1.93
C ILE A 238 -19.44 -18.64 -1.01
N ALA A 239 -18.56 -17.65 -1.08
CA ALA A 239 -17.39 -17.59 -0.20
C ALA A 239 -17.79 -17.66 1.28
N LYS A 240 -18.85 -16.93 1.66
CA LYS A 240 -19.38 -16.96 3.02
C LYS A 240 -19.89 -18.36 3.41
N ALA A 241 -20.53 -19.09 2.49
CA ALA A 241 -21.02 -20.46 2.75
C ALA A 241 -19.86 -21.45 2.98
N PHE A 242 -18.69 -21.17 2.42
CA PHE A 242 -17.44 -21.91 2.67
C PHE A 242 -16.69 -21.45 3.92
N GLY A 243 -17.13 -20.37 4.58
CA GLY A 243 -16.46 -19.81 5.76
C GLY A 243 -15.39 -18.77 5.42
N TYR A 244 -15.44 -18.16 4.23
CA TYR A 244 -14.50 -17.16 3.75
C TYR A 244 -15.13 -15.77 3.61
N ARG A 245 -14.26 -14.75 3.52
CA ARG A 245 -14.58 -13.40 3.08
C ARG A 245 -13.71 -13.01 1.90
N ILE A 246 -14.29 -12.39 0.90
CA ILE A 246 -13.52 -11.87 -0.26
C ILE A 246 -12.96 -10.50 0.11
N LYS A 247 -11.62 -10.37 0.01
CA LYS A 247 -10.86 -9.12 0.19
C LYS A 247 -9.91 -8.93 -0.99
N LEU A 248 -9.64 -7.67 -1.39
CA LEU A 248 -8.55 -7.38 -2.31
C LEU A 248 -7.24 -7.42 -1.53
N ILE A 249 -6.43 -8.43 -1.78
CA ILE A 249 -5.19 -8.66 -1.06
C ILE A 249 -4.00 -8.40 -1.98
N GLY A 250 -3.10 -7.54 -1.51
CA GLY A 250 -1.76 -7.44 -2.05
C GLY A 250 -0.82 -8.33 -1.26
N SER A 251 0.07 -9.05 -1.92
CA SER A 251 1.00 -9.95 -1.25
C SER A 251 2.35 -10.02 -1.95
N GLY A 252 3.39 -10.27 -1.16
CA GLY A 252 4.71 -10.65 -1.60
C GLY A 252 5.18 -11.89 -0.84
N VAL A 253 5.74 -12.84 -1.58
CA VAL A 253 6.25 -14.11 -1.03
C VAL A 253 7.65 -14.34 -1.55
N MET A 254 8.59 -14.63 -0.64
CA MET A 254 9.94 -15.03 -0.98
C MET A 254 9.96 -16.51 -1.34
N ASN A 255 10.39 -16.86 -2.55
CA ASN A 255 10.52 -18.23 -3.05
C ASN A 255 12.00 -18.51 -3.36
N GLY A 256 12.74 -18.98 -2.37
CA GLY A 256 14.18 -19.10 -2.49
C GLY A 256 14.85 -17.72 -2.68
N ASP A 257 15.46 -17.50 -3.84
CA ASP A 257 16.11 -16.22 -4.19
C ASP A 257 15.18 -15.31 -5.06
N ASP A 258 13.96 -15.74 -5.37
CA ASP A 258 13.01 -14.97 -6.18
C ASP A 258 11.80 -14.51 -5.34
N VAL A 259 11.10 -13.49 -5.84
CA VAL A 259 9.94 -12.88 -5.18
C VAL A 259 8.73 -12.93 -6.10
N SER A 260 7.65 -13.49 -5.61
CA SER A 260 6.34 -13.44 -6.26
C SER A 260 5.50 -12.30 -5.68
N LEU A 261 5.02 -11.39 -6.54
CA LEU A 261 4.15 -10.28 -6.16
C LEU A 261 2.81 -10.39 -6.86
N TYR A 262 1.73 -10.23 -6.10
CA TYR A 262 0.39 -10.25 -6.66
C TYR A 262 -0.60 -9.38 -5.89
N VAL A 263 -1.63 -8.90 -6.59
CA VAL A 263 -2.80 -8.23 -6.02
C VAL A 263 -4.03 -8.84 -6.66
N GLU A 264 -4.88 -9.45 -5.86
CA GLU A 264 -6.09 -10.10 -6.37
C GLU A 264 -7.19 -10.18 -5.31
N PRO A 265 -8.46 -10.28 -5.71
CA PRO A 265 -9.52 -10.69 -4.80
C PRO A 265 -9.25 -12.11 -4.30
N MET A 266 -9.13 -12.29 -2.98
CA MET A 266 -8.85 -13.57 -2.33
C MET A 266 -9.93 -13.97 -1.34
N CYS A 267 -10.11 -15.25 -1.14
CA CYS A 267 -10.90 -15.81 -0.07
C CYS A 267 -10.07 -15.89 1.21
N ILE A 268 -10.41 -15.08 2.19
CA ILE A 268 -9.75 -15.04 3.50
C ILE A 268 -10.61 -15.80 4.50
N PRO A 269 -10.07 -16.78 5.24
CA PRO A 269 -10.80 -17.49 6.29
C PRO A 269 -11.45 -16.52 7.28
N SER A 270 -12.69 -16.81 7.68
CA SER A 270 -13.47 -15.89 8.53
C SER A 270 -12.87 -15.68 9.93
N ASP A 271 -11.99 -16.54 10.37
CA ASP A 271 -11.24 -16.44 11.64
C ASP A 271 -9.88 -15.74 11.47
N HIS A 272 -9.40 -15.51 10.24
CA HIS A 272 -8.18 -14.76 9.99
C HIS A 272 -8.40 -13.26 10.24
N GLN A 273 -7.41 -12.58 10.83
CA GLN A 273 -7.52 -11.18 11.25
C GLN A 273 -7.83 -10.22 10.09
N LEU A 274 -7.28 -10.43 8.89
CA LEU A 274 -7.56 -9.60 7.72
C LEU A 274 -9.02 -9.67 7.27
N SER A 275 -9.74 -10.74 7.58
CA SER A 275 -11.17 -10.86 7.25
C SER A 275 -12.03 -9.83 7.95
N HIS A 276 -11.57 -9.31 9.11
CA HIS A 276 -12.26 -8.35 9.95
C HIS A 276 -11.89 -6.88 9.67
N VAL A 277 -10.99 -6.64 8.72
CA VAL A 277 -10.64 -5.28 8.28
C VAL A 277 -11.72 -4.76 7.34
N GLU A 278 -12.50 -3.80 7.80
CA GLU A 278 -13.70 -3.35 7.11
C GLU A 278 -13.62 -1.88 6.65
N TYR A 279 -14.45 -1.51 5.69
CA TYR A 279 -14.62 -0.18 5.13
C TYR A 279 -13.30 0.41 4.61
N GLU A 280 -13.01 1.69 4.91
CA GLU A 280 -11.83 2.41 4.42
C GLU A 280 -10.51 2.03 5.11
N TYR A 281 -10.54 1.10 6.06
CA TYR A 281 -9.36 0.71 6.81
C TYR A 281 -8.45 -0.22 6.01
N ASN A 282 -7.15 -0.05 6.26
CA ASN A 282 -6.09 -0.89 5.73
C ASN A 282 -5.46 -1.75 6.84
N ALA A 283 -4.86 -2.86 6.45
CA ALA A 283 -4.03 -3.66 7.34
C ALA A 283 -2.95 -4.40 6.55
N ILE A 284 -1.78 -4.51 7.15
CA ILE A 284 -0.65 -5.23 6.59
C ILE A 284 -0.21 -6.28 7.59
N TYR A 285 -0.17 -7.51 7.13
CA TYR A 285 0.23 -8.70 7.86
C TYR A 285 1.61 -9.12 7.38
N ILE A 286 2.52 -9.39 8.29
CA ILE A 286 3.92 -9.70 8.02
C ILE A 286 4.28 -10.95 8.81
N ASP A 287 4.81 -11.95 8.09
CA ASP A 287 5.36 -13.18 8.67
C ASP A 287 6.88 -13.06 8.80
N GLY A 288 7.35 -13.00 10.04
CA GLY A 288 8.75 -12.94 10.40
C GLY A 288 9.22 -14.23 11.06
N ASN A 289 10.39 -14.73 10.65
CA ASN A 289 10.92 -16.03 11.04
C ASN A 289 11.11 -16.23 12.56
N ALA A 290 11.24 -15.15 13.33
CA ALA A 290 11.46 -15.21 14.78
C ALA A 290 10.27 -14.66 15.57
N VAL A 291 9.66 -13.57 15.11
CA VAL A 291 8.52 -12.95 15.78
C VAL A 291 7.20 -13.66 15.46
N GLY A 292 7.15 -14.39 14.33
CA GLY A 292 5.92 -14.93 13.79
C GLY A 292 5.07 -13.83 13.14
N ASP A 293 3.77 -14.00 13.22
CA ASP A 293 2.78 -13.13 12.58
C ASP A 293 2.60 -11.82 13.32
N THR A 294 2.70 -10.72 12.58
CA THR A 294 2.37 -9.38 13.07
C THR A 294 1.41 -8.69 12.15
N MET A 295 0.50 -7.87 12.68
CA MET A 295 -0.45 -7.10 11.88
C MET A 295 -0.45 -5.64 12.29
N TYR A 296 -0.38 -4.75 11.29
CA TYR A 296 -0.45 -3.29 11.42
C TYR A 296 -1.75 -2.82 10.79
N TYR A 297 -2.60 -2.17 11.58
CA TYR A 297 -3.95 -1.78 11.20
C TYR A 297 -4.20 -0.30 11.44
N GLY A 298 -4.91 0.37 10.54
CA GLY A 298 -5.26 1.77 10.69
C GLY A 298 -5.86 2.40 9.43
N LYS A 299 -5.85 3.74 9.39
CA LYS A 299 -6.30 4.49 8.22
C LYS A 299 -5.21 4.53 7.15
N GLY A 300 -5.53 4.01 5.97
CA GLY A 300 -4.62 3.97 4.82
C GLY A 300 -4.49 5.28 4.05
N ALA A 301 -5.32 6.29 4.35
CA ALA A 301 -5.34 7.60 3.72
C ALA A 301 -5.94 8.66 4.67
N GLY A 302 -5.88 9.93 4.26
CA GLY A 302 -6.46 11.06 4.96
C GLY A 302 -5.43 12.10 5.40
N SER A 303 -5.85 13.36 5.52
CA SER A 303 -4.97 14.50 5.76
C SER A 303 -4.08 14.29 7.00
N LEU A 304 -4.68 14.07 8.17
CA LEU A 304 -3.93 13.91 9.42
C LEU A 304 -3.24 12.55 9.51
N ALA A 305 -3.86 11.47 9.02
CA ALA A 305 -3.27 10.14 9.08
C ALA A 305 -1.97 10.10 8.25
N THR A 306 -2.04 10.48 6.98
CA THR A 306 -0.88 10.52 6.08
C THR A 306 0.13 11.59 6.50
N GLY A 307 -0.36 12.77 6.93
CA GLY A 307 0.48 13.83 7.49
C GLY A 307 1.27 13.39 8.73
N SER A 308 0.68 12.53 9.58
CA SER A 308 1.36 11.94 10.75
C SER A 308 2.55 11.07 10.35
N ALA A 309 2.42 10.25 9.30
CA ALA A 309 3.52 9.45 8.79
C ALA A 309 4.66 10.32 8.24
N VAL A 310 4.33 11.37 7.45
CA VAL A 310 5.31 12.36 6.98
C VAL A 310 6.03 13.05 8.14
N VAL A 311 5.30 13.51 9.15
CA VAL A 311 5.91 14.14 10.33
C VAL A 311 6.77 13.15 11.10
N SER A 312 6.35 11.89 11.25
CA SER A 312 7.18 10.84 11.84
C SER A 312 8.51 10.68 11.12
N ASP A 313 8.50 10.69 9.79
CA ASP A 313 9.71 10.63 8.98
C ASP A 313 10.62 11.86 9.17
N ILE A 314 10.03 13.06 9.28
CA ILE A 314 10.78 14.28 9.63
C ILE A 314 11.51 14.11 10.96
N LEU A 315 10.81 13.62 12.00
CA LEU A 315 11.40 13.41 13.33
C LEU A 315 12.50 12.34 13.30
N ASN A 316 12.27 11.23 12.60
CA ASN A 316 13.27 10.17 12.43
C ASN A 316 14.54 10.67 11.74
N VAL A 317 14.42 11.49 10.68
CA VAL A 317 15.58 12.09 10.02
C VAL A 317 16.34 13.01 10.98
N ILE A 318 15.66 13.82 11.77
CA ILE A 318 16.30 14.74 12.74
C ILE A 318 17.10 13.96 13.79
N GLU A 319 16.59 12.83 14.28
CA GLU A 319 17.28 11.94 15.22
C GLU A 319 18.56 11.33 14.60
N LEU A 320 18.56 11.09 13.28
CA LEU A 320 19.71 10.53 12.56
C LEU A 320 20.76 11.59 12.17
N ILE A 321 20.42 12.88 12.11
CA ILE A 321 21.35 13.93 11.71
C ILE A 321 22.55 13.99 12.68
N GLY A 322 23.76 13.84 12.14
CA GLY A 322 25.00 13.82 12.87
C GLY A 322 25.44 12.43 13.37
N THR A 323 24.74 11.39 12.91
CA THR A 323 25.16 9.99 13.09
C THR A 323 25.64 9.41 11.74
N ASP A 324 26.44 8.36 11.77
CA ASP A 324 26.85 7.63 10.56
C ASP A 324 25.81 6.59 10.11
N LEU A 325 24.63 6.57 10.74
CA LEU A 325 23.57 5.57 10.50
C LEU A 325 22.89 5.69 9.13
N HIS A 326 23.04 6.83 8.46
CA HIS A 326 22.57 7.01 7.08
C HIS A 326 23.27 6.08 6.06
N ASN A 327 24.47 5.58 6.40
CA ASN A 327 25.30 4.76 5.51
C ASN A 327 25.17 3.26 5.81
N LEU A 328 24.33 2.85 6.75
CA LEU A 328 24.12 1.44 7.02
C LEU A 328 23.27 0.81 5.92
N PRO A 329 23.56 -0.45 5.51
CA PRO A 329 22.67 -1.19 4.65
C PRO A 329 21.27 -1.23 5.28
N LEU A 330 20.25 -0.92 4.49
CA LEU A 330 18.87 -0.88 4.95
C LEU A 330 18.36 -2.24 5.45
N HIS A 331 18.98 -3.34 5.04
CA HIS A 331 18.50 -4.68 5.36
C HIS A 331 19.65 -5.63 5.71
N LEU A 332 19.44 -6.45 6.73
CA LEU A 332 20.25 -7.63 6.96
C LEU A 332 19.77 -8.72 5.98
N GLU A 333 20.70 -9.31 5.22
CA GLU A 333 20.40 -10.51 4.42
C GLU A 333 20.17 -11.71 5.36
N ILE A 334 18.95 -11.83 5.87
CA ILE A 334 18.55 -13.03 6.61
C ILE A 334 17.82 -13.93 5.62
N LYS A 335 18.49 -15.01 5.21
CA LYS A 335 17.88 -16.00 4.34
C LYS A 335 16.82 -16.75 5.11
N GLN A 336 15.59 -16.74 4.59
CA GLN A 336 14.49 -17.58 5.08
C GLN A 336 14.15 -18.62 3.99
N GLU A 337 14.12 -19.89 4.35
CA GLU A 337 13.54 -20.91 3.50
C GLU A 337 12.01 -20.83 3.65
N THR A 338 11.34 -20.25 2.69
CA THR A 338 9.88 -20.38 2.57
C THR A 338 9.55 -21.64 1.80
N ARG A 339 8.65 -22.45 2.37
CA ARG A 339 8.02 -23.54 1.63
C ARG A 339 6.82 -22.94 0.90
N GLU A 340 6.76 -23.07 -0.42
CA GLU A 340 5.50 -22.91 -1.13
C GLU A 340 4.46 -23.81 -0.49
N GLN A 341 3.44 -23.24 0.13
CA GLN A 341 2.24 -23.98 0.48
C GLN A 341 1.40 -24.11 -0.78
N PRO A 342 0.84 -25.31 -1.06
CA PRO A 342 -0.11 -25.45 -2.15
C PRO A 342 -1.25 -24.44 -1.94
N SER A 343 -1.52 -23.62 -2.94
CA SER A 343 -2.59 -22.61 -2.87
C SER A 343 -3.92 -23.31 -3.12
N CYS A 344 -4.75 -23.43 -2.10
CA CYS A 344 -6.14 -23.84 -2.28
C CYS A 344 -6.91 -22.76 -3.07
N LEU A 345 -7.85 -23.22 -3.88
CA LEU A 345 -8.69 -22.38 -4.73
C LEU A 345 -10.17 -22.60 -4.42
N LEU A 346 -10.94 -21.52 -4.44
CA LEU A 346 -12.37 -21.56 -4.59
C LEU A 346 -12.72 -21.28 -6.05
N LEU A 347 -13.12 -22.29 -6.79
CA LEU A 347 -13.58 -22.22 -8.17
C LEU A 347 -15.10 -22.09 -8.18
N ILE A 348 -15.64 -21.07 -8.85
CA ILE A 348 -17.07 -20.83 -9.03
C ILE A 348 -17.38 -20.94 -10.50
N ILE A 349 -18.30 -21.82 -10.89
CA ILE A 349 -18.71 -22.14 -12.25
C ILE A 349 -20.17 -21.79 -12.43
N ASP A 350 -20.52 -20.99 -13.44
CA ASP A 350 -21.89 -20.75 -13.82
C ASP A 350 -22.47 -22.01 -14.49
N LEU A 351 -23.61 -22.53 -13.98
CA LEU A 351 -24.28 -23.71 -14.51
C LEU A 351 -25.34 -23.31 -15.55
N TYR A 352 -25.37 -24.02 -16.66
CA TYR A 352 -26.44 -23.99 -17.66
C TYR A 352 -27.41 -25.14 -17.44
N ALA A 353 -28.55 -25.12 -18.15
CA ALA A 353 -29.61 -26.12 -18.00
C ALA A 353 -29.16 -27.56 -18.34
N ASP A 354 -28.13 -27.70 -19.17
CA ASP A 354 -27.55 -28.93 -19.65
C ASP A 354 -26.18 -29.27 -19.01
N SER A 355 -25.72 -28.48 -18.02
CA SER A 355 -24.46 -28.71 -17.33
C SER A 355 -24.46 -30.03 -16.58
N ASN A 356 -23.48 -30.90 -16.86
CA ASN A 356 -23.31 -32.17 -16.17
C ASN A 356 -22.38 -32.00 -14.96
N ILE A 357 -22.97 -31.77 -13.79
CA ILE A 357 -22.23 -31.54 -12.53
C ILE A 357 -21.32 -32.72 -12.18
N GLU A 358 -21.79 -34.00 -12.36
CA GLU A 358 -20.96 -35.17 -12.05
C GLU A 358 -19.72 -35.24 -12.94
N ALA A 359 -19.84 -34.92 -14.21
CA ALA A 359 -18.69 -34.84 -15.12
C ALA A 359 -17.69 -33.77 -14.68
N ILE A 360 -18.16 -32.58 -14.31
CA ILE A 360 -17.30 -31.49 -13.83
C ILE A 360 -16.57 -31.91 -12.55
N LEU A 361 -17.28 -32.51 -11.57
CA LEU A 361 -16.69 -32.96 -10.31
C LEU A 361 -15.69 -34.12 -10.49
N ASN A 362 -15.83 -34.93 -11.52
CA ASN A 362 -14.88 -36.02 -11.83
C ASN A 362 -13.58 -35.50 -12.46
N GLU A 363 -13.63 -34.38 -13.19
CA GLU A 363 -12.45 -33.77 -13.83
C GLU A 363 -11.67 -32.85 -12.89
N ILE A 364 -12.30 -32.36 -11.84
CA ILE A 364 -11.68 -31.44 -10.86
C ILE A 364 -11.58 -32.18 -9.53
N SER A 365 -10.40 -32.22 -8.91
CA SER A 365 -10.27 -32.73 -7.56
C SER A 365 -11.06 -31.85 -6.59
N VAL A 366 -11.94 -32.47 -5.80
CA VAL A 366 -12.92 -31.78 -4.97
C VAL A 366 -12.70 -32.09 -3.51
N GLU A 367 -12.37 -31.08 -2.69
CA GLU A 367 -12.42 -31.20 -1.22
C GLU A 367 -13.82 -30.94 -0.69
N ARG A 368 -14.41 -29.84 -1.13
CA ARG A 368 -15.79 -29.44 -0.82
C ARG A 368 -16.46 -28.85 -2.05
N HIS A 369 -17.76 -29.04 -2.19
CA HIS A 369 -18.55 -28.33 -3.19
C HIS A 369 -19.93 -27.95 -2.69
N ILE A 370 -20.49 -26.93 -3.31
CA ILE A 370 -21.86 -26.44 -3.08
C ILE A 370 -22.47 -26.09 -4.43
N VAL A 371 -23.73 -26.47 -4.63
CA VAL A 371 -24.55 -25.99 -5.76
C VAL A 371 -25.57 -25.00 -5.23
N ARG A 372 -25.52 -23.79 -5.71
CA ARG A 372 -26.41 -22.73 -5.25
C ARG A 372 -26.65 -21.69 -6.33
N ASP A 373 -27.89 -21.25 -6.46
CA ASP A 373 -28.30 -20.13 -7.36
C ASP A 373 -27.79 -20.26 -8.80
N GLY A 374 -27.80 -21.51 -9.36
CA GLY A 374 -27.30 -21.78 -10.69
C GLY A 374 -25.77 -21.79 -10.81
N MET A 375 -25.05 -21.90 -9.72
CA MET A 375 -23.60 -22.00 -9.69
C MET A 375 -23.14 -23.26 -8.96
N LEU A 376 -22.03 -23.84 -9.47
CA LEU A 376 -21.26 -24.89 -8.78
C LEU A 376 -20.00 -24.23 -8.21
N ALA A 377 -19.82 -24.31 -6.91
CA ALA A 377 -18.60 -23.85 -6.25
C ALA A 377 -17.82 -25.06 -5.72
N ILE A 378 -16.54 -25.09 -5.99
CA ILE A 378 -15.61 -26.18 -5.66
C ILE A 378 -14.42 -25.60 -4.92
N GLU A 379 -14.10 -26.16 -3.76
CA GLU A 379 -12.84 -25.94 -3.07
C GLU A 379 -11.87 -27.06 -3.45
N THR A 380 -10.66 -26.70 -3.87
CA THR A 380 -9.65 -27.64 -4.33
C THR A 380 -8.24 -27.17 -3.97
N ASP A 381 -7.37 -28.12 -3.60
CA ASP A 381 -5.94 -27.94 -3.35
C ASP A 381 -5.07 -28.32 -4.57
N ARG A 382 -5.69 -28.70 -5.69
CA ARG A 382 -5.03 -29.20 -6.89
C ARG A 382 -5.19 -28.26 -8.06
N GLU A 383 -4.35 -28.48 -9.05
CA GLU A 383 -4.39 -27.79 -10.31
C GLU A 383 -5.73 -28.03 -11.03
N VAL A 384 -6.41 -26.95 -11.42
CA VAL A 384 -7.69 -27.01 -12.13
C VAL A 384 -7.45 -27.27 -13.60
N ASN A 385 -8.19 -28.22 -14.18
CA ASN A 385 -8.18 -28.46 -15.64
C ASN A 385 -9.00 -27.39 -16.35
N TYR A 386 -8.35 -26.23 -16.62
CA TYR A 386 -9.01 -25.11 -17.29
C TYR A 386 -9.36 -25.42 -18.74
N GLU A 387 -8.57 -26.25 -19.46
CA GLU A 387 -8.88 -26.67 -20.83
C GLU A 387 -10.23 -27.36 -20.91
N TYR A 388 -10.53 -28.26 -19.97
CA TYR A 388 -11.83 -28.90 -19.87
C TYR A 388 -12.97 -27.89 -19.69
N LEU A 389 -12.83 -26.90 -18.83
CA LEU A 389 -13.85 -25.88 -18.58
C LEU A 389 -14.11 -25.05 -19.84
N GLU A 390 -13.06 -24.71 -20.57
CA GLU A 390 -13.13 -23.95 -21.84
C GLU A 390 -13.78 -24.79 -22.96
N GLU A 391 -13.41 -26.07 -23.10
CA GLU A 391 -14.05 -27.01 -24.06
C GLU A 391 -15.55 -27.15 -23.80
N GLN A 392 -15.97 -27.16 -22.54
CA GLN A 392 -17.38 -27.21 -22.16
C GLN A 392 -18.07 -25.84 -22.22
N GLN A 393 -17.37 -24.77 -22.62
CA GLN A 393 -17.86 -23.39 -22.71
C GLN A 393 -18.47 -22.89 -21.36
N LEU A 394 -17.90 -23.33 -20.23
CA LEU A 394 -18.34 -22.93 -18.91
C LEU A 394 -17.70 -21.60 -18.50
N ASN A 395 -18.50 -20.66 -18.02
CA ASN A 395 -17.97 -19.47 -17.37
C ASN A 395 -17.54 -19.81 -15.94
N TYR A 396 -16.35 -19.39 -15.57
CA TYR A 396 -15.83 -19.66 -14.24
C TYR A 396 -15.06 -18.45 -13.68
N LYS A 397 -14.93 -18.43 -12.35
CA LYS A 397 -14.09 -17.49 -11.60
C LYS A 397 -13.36 -18.26 -10.51
N THR A 398 -12.07 -17.95 -10.34
CA THR A 398 -11.24 -18.53 -9.29
C THR A 398 -10.88 -17.48 -8.25
N TYR A 399 -10.84 -17.90 -7.00
CA TYR A 399 -10.33 -17.11 -5.88
C TYR A 399 -9.30 -17.96 -5.13
N ARG A 400 -8.10 -17.44 -4.95
CA ARG A 400 -7.11 -18.06 -4.09
C ARG A 400 -7.60 -18.02 -2.65
N ILE A 401 -7.36 -19.10 -1.90
CA ILE A 401 -7.68 -19.20 -0.48
C ILE A 401 -6.39 -19.00 0.29
N GLU A 402 -6.41 -18.12 1.28
CA GLU A 402 -5.25 -17.85 2.12
C GLU A 402 -5.22 -18.80 3.31
N GLY A 403 -4.03 -19.36 3.59
CA GLY A 403 -3.75 -20.07 4.85
C GLY A 403 -4.34 -21.49 4.97
N VAL A 404 -4.67 -22.16 3.85
CA VAL A 404 -5.09 -23.58 3.83
C VAL A 404 -3.98 -24.45 3.29
#